data_046278231d5f0915b0c400c1c095c685
#
_entry.id   046278231d5f0915b0c400c1c095c685
#
_cell.length_a   1.000
_cell.length_b   1.000
_cell.length_c   1.000
_cell.angle_alpha   90.00
_cell.angle_beta   90.00
_cell.angle_gamma   90.00
#
_symmetry.space_group_name_H-M   'P 1'
#
loop_
_entity.id
_entity.type
_entity.pdbx_description
1 polymer ?
#
loop_
_entity_poly.entity_id
_entity_poly.type
_entity_poly.pdbx_seq_one_letter_code
_entity_poly.pdbx_strand_id
1 'polypeptide(L)'
;LYDTSIAVAADKSAGGFFRPQSEDSQFDLDYIRYVMTGETNPAYWAMECKRRMQDVGTTEDDLAMVKVVTSKPAPYNPKTRYKKAFTKKEVLNSPMVCDPLHLLEICATSDGAGAVIMCSLDKAKKYTDKPVLVDAAVIGSPTFGDNTIPLTYLSAYPKPGVGILTESRNAVAGVYKMSGRKPEDIDIIELPDNSSWHYFAYLDCILQAQDGEAEKMLRKGEVDPINGKLPVCTSGGLGSCGEAVVAQGLFQIYELVKQLRGEAGERQVKKDLKVGLAQTYGYAGNNAACILSRAW
;
A
#
# COMPACT_ATOMS: atom_id res chain seq x y z
N LEU A 1 -14.51 16.91 23.83
CA LEU A 1 -13.45 16.56 22.87
C LEU A 1 -12.11 16.52 23.61
N TYR A 2 -11.26 15.58 23.25
CA TYR A 2 -9.93 15.41 23.87
C TYR A 2 -8.90 16.26 23.10
N ASP A 3 -7.95 16.85 23.81
CA ASP A 3 -6.86 17.65 23.21
C ASP A 3 -5.74 16.80 22.65
N THR A 4 -5.72 15.53 23.02
CA THR A 4 -4.71 14.55 22.57
C THR A 4 -5.36 13.19 22.44
N SER A 5 -5.00 12.48 21.39
CA SER A 5 -5.40 11.09 21.16
C SER A 5 -4.18 10.26 20.73
N ILE A 6 -4.27 8.97 20.92
CA ILE A 6 -3.29 8.01 20.44
C ILE A 6 -4.03 6.96 19.59
N ALA A 7 -3.50 6.69 18.38
CA ALA A 7 -3.89 5.55 17.59
C ALA A 7 -2.82 4.47 17.75
N VAL A 8 -3.24 3.26 18.10
CA VAL A 8 -2.35 2.10 18.30
C VAL A 8 -2.88 0.94 17.50
N ALA A 9 -2.00 0.23 16.83
CA ALA A 9 -2.31 -1.03 16.17
C ALA A 9 -1.15 -2.01 16.35
N ALA A 10 -1.48 -3.27 16.57
CA ALA A 10 -0.52 -4.35 16.69
C ALA A 10 -1.08 -5.61 16.03
N ASP A 11 -0.21 -6.36 15.40
CA ASP A 11 -0.56 -7.63 14.81
C ASP A 11 0.51 -8.69 15.11
N LYS A 12 0.04 -9.90 15.34
CA LYS A 12 0.86 -11.08 15.44
C LYS A 12 0.34 -12.13 14.47
N SER A 13 1.02 -12.27 13.35
CA SER A 13 0.63 -13.20 12.30
C SER A 13 0.82 -14.63 12.75
N ALA A 14 -0.30 -15.32 13.02
CA ALA A 14 -0.28 -16.74 13.37
C ALA A 14 -0.07 -17.58 12.10
N GLY A 15 1.05 -18.28 12.00
CA GLY A 15 1.24 -19.48 11.16
C GLY A 15 0.95 -19.38 9.66
N GLY A 16 0.82 -18.21 9.08
CA GLY A 16 0.63 -18.04 7.63
C GLY A 16 -0.62 -17.28 7.23
N PHE A 17 -0.39 -16.35 6.37
CA PHE A 17 -1.34 -15.40 5.79
C PHE A 17 -2.32 -16.01 4.77
N PHE A 18 -2.30 -17.32 4.61
CA PHE A 18 -2.84 -17.99 3.43
C PHE A 18 -4.22 -18.61 3.65
N ARG A 19 -4.79 -18.50 4.82
CA ARG A 19 -6.13 -19.04 5.09
C ARG A 19 -7.01 -17.98 5.75
N PRO A 20 -8.19 -17.68 5.17
CA PRO A 20 -9.22 -16.97 5.89
C PRO A 20 -9.56 -17.79 7.15
N GLN A 21 -9.45 -17.17 8.32
CA GLN A 21 -9.78 -17.80 9.59
C GLN A 21 -10.93 -17.03 10.23
N SER A 22 -12.15 -17.37 9.87
CA SER A 22 -13.33 -16.90 10.59
C SER A 22 -14.22 -18.08 10.90
N GLU A 23 -14.61 -18.23 12.16
CA GLU A 23 -15.57 -19.25 12.57
C GLU A 23 -16.96 -19.02 11.93
N ASP A 24 -17.29 -17.76 11.64
CA ASP A 24 -18.55 -17.37 11.00
C ASP A 24 -18.50 -17.39 9.47
N SER A 25 -17.36 -17.65 8.88
CA SER A 25 -17.15 -17.65 7.42
C SER A 25 -17.98 -18.68 6.68
N GLN A 26 -18.44 -19.74 7.35
CA GLN A 26 -19.32 -20.74 6.77
C GLN A 26 -20.69 -20.20 6.31
N PHE A 27 -21.08 -19.01 6.74
CA PHE A 27 -22.33 -18.35 6.36
C PHE A 27 -22.12 -17.23 5.33
N ASP A 28 -20.88 -16.89 5.03
CA ASP A 28 -20.53 -15.88 4.03
C ASP A 28 -20.44 -16.55 2.64
N LEU A 29 -21.32 -16.16 1.74
CA LEU A 29 -21.37 -16.74 0.37
C LEU A 29 -20.08 -16.48 -0.41
N ASP A 30 -19.44 -15.33 -0.22
CA ASP A 30 -18.20 -15.00 -0.91
C ASP A 30 -17.03 -15.79 -0.33
N TYR A 31 -17.01 -16.02 0.97
CA TYR A 31 -16.06 -16.93 1.61
C TYR A 31 -16.23 -18.37 1.12
N ILE A 32 -17.47 -18.86 1.03
CA ILE A 32 -17.75 -20.21 0.52
C ILE A 32 -17.25 -20.35 -0.92
N ARG A 33 -17.52 -19.38 -1.78
CA ARG A 33 -17.02 -19.35 -3.16
C ARG A 33 -15.50 -19.38 -3.19
N TYR A 34 -14.83 -18.54 -2.39
CA TYR A 34 -13.40 -18.49 -2.25
C TYR A 34 -12.80 -19.85 -1.86
N VAL A 35 -13.38 -20.51 -0.86
CA VAL A 35 -12.94 -21.85 -0.42
C VAL A 35 -13.21 -22.92 -1.48
N MET A 36 -14.37 -22.87 -2.14
CA MET A 36 -14.73 -23.86 -3.18
C MET A 36 -13.84 -23.79 -4.41
N THR A 37 -13.31 -22.62 -4.74
CA THR A 37 -12.37 -22.44 -5.86
C THR A 37 -10.93 -22.76 -5.48
N GLY A 38 -10.67 -23.05 -4.19
CA GLY A 38 -9.32 -23.31 -3.68
C GLY A 38 -8.41 -22.07 -3.69
N GLU A 39 -9.01 -20.89 -3.79
CA GLU A 39 -8.25 -19.64 -3.83
C GLU A 39 -7.56 -19.37 -2.50
N THR A 40 -6.37 -18.80 -2.61
CA THR A 40 -5.62 -18.17 -1.53
C THR A 40 -5.29 -16.75 -1.98
N ASN A 41 -4.91 -15.87 -1.05
CA ASN A 41 -4.52 -14.51 -1.42
C ASN A 41 -3.52 -14.45 -2.58
N PRO A 42 -2.42 -15.23 -2.61
CA PRO A 42 -1.52 -15.23 -3.76
C PRO A 42 -2.15 -15.70 -5.07
N ALA A 43 -3.07 -16.67 -5.02
CA ALA A 43 -3.74 -17.16 -6.22
C ALA A 43 -4.60 -16.06 -6.86
N TYR A 44 -5.39 -15.38 -6.04
CA TYR A 44 -6.18 -14.25 -6.47
C TYR A 44 -5.30 -13.11 -6.99
N TRP A 45 -4.24 -12.75 -6.29
CA TRP A 45 -3.34 -11.71 -6.75
C TRP A 45 -2.67 -12.06 -8.09
N ALA A 46 -2.38 -13.32 -8.29
CA ALA A 46 -1.84 -13.81 -9.55
C ALA A 46 -2.84 -13.70 -10.71
N MET A 47 -4.12 -13.97 -10.46
CA MET A 47 -5.15 -13.79 -11.48
C MET A 47 -5.31 -12.31 -11.88
N GLU A 48 -5.27 -11.40 -10.91
CA GLU A 48 -5.27 -9.96 -11.17
C GLU A 48 -4.00 -9.51 -11.93
N CYS A 49 -2.83 -10.08 -11.62
CA CYS A 49 -1.62 -9.88 -12.41
C CYS A 49 -1.82 -10.31 -13.87
N LYS A 50 -2.33 -11.51 -14.11
CA LYS A 50 -2.60 -12.01 -15.47
C LYS A 50 -3.58 -11.11 -16.21
N ARG A 51 -4.63 -10.66 -15.53
CA ARG A 51 -5.58 -9.72 -16.11
C ARG A 51 -4.90 -8.41 -16.50
N ARG A 52 -4.09 -7.84 -15.61
CA ARG A 52 -3.35 -6.62 -15.85
C ARG A 52 -2.32 -6.78 -16.98
N MET A 53 -1.64 -7.93 -17.05
CA MET A 53 -0.73 -8.26 -18.17
C MET A 53 -1.46 -8.23 -19.50
N GLN A 54 -2.70 -8.75 -19.56
CA GLN A 54 -3.53 -8.74 -20.75
C GLN A 54 -4.02 -7.33 -21.11
N ASP A 55 -4.50 -6.57 -20.13
CA ASP A 55 -5.21 -5.30 -20.37
C ASP A 55 -4.25 -4.14 -20.65
N VAL A 56 -3.10 -4.07 -19.97
CA VAL A 56 -2.17 -2.92 -20.07
C VAL A 56 -0.74 -3.30 -20.46
N GLY A 57 -0.45 -4.58 -20.65
CA GLY A 57 0.85 -5.06 -21.08
C GLY A 57 1.92 -5.04 -19.99
N THR A 58 1.52 -5.19 -18.72
CA THR A 58 2.46 -5.45 -17.62
C THR A 58 3.24 -6.72 -17.90
N THR A 59 4.53 -6.75 -17.61
CA THR A 59 5.41 -7.90 -17.86
C THR A 59 5.90 -8.50 -16.54
N GLU A 60 6.41 -9.73 -16.56
CA GLU A 60 7.08 -10.33 -15.40
C GLU A 60 8.28 -9.49 -14.94
N ASP A 61 8.98 -8.88 -15.89
CA ASP A 61 10.05 -7.91 -15.58
C ASP A 61 9.54 -6.71 -14.77
N ASP A 62 8.37 -6.19 -15.09
CA ASP A 62 7.76 -5.09 -14.33
C ASP A 62 7.40 -5.53 -12.92
N LEU A 63 6.80 -6.72 -12.77
CA LEU A 63 6.47 -7.29 -11.47
C LEU A 63 7.73 -7.44 -10.60
N ALA A 64 8.80 -8.02 -11.15
CA ALA A 64 10.07 -8.16 -10.45
C ALA A 64 10.71 -6.82 -10.10
N MET A 65 10.60 -5.82 -10.99
CA MET A 65 11.17 -4.49 -10.77
C MET A 65 10.50 -3.73 -9.62
N VAL A 66 9.26 -4.02 -9.27
CA VAL A 66 8.63 -3.47 -8.05
C VAL A 66 9.48 -3.80 -6.84
N LYS A 67 9.80 -5.10 -6.63
CA LYS A 67 10.65 -5.53 -5.50
C LYS A 67 12.04 -4.93 -5.56
N VAL A 68 12.65 -4.88 -6.74
CA VAL A 68 13.98 -4.28 -6.93
C VAL A 68 13.99 -2.83 -6.47
N VAL A 69 12.98 -2.06 -6.86
CA VAL A 69 12.90 -0.63 -6.57
C VAL A 69 12.53 -0.41 -5.11
N THR A 70 11.46 -1.04 -4.61
CA THR A 70 10.99 -0.83 -3.23
C THR A 70 11.99 -1.33 -2.19
N SER A 71 12.84 -2.31 -2.49
CA SER A 71 13.85 -2.81 -1.56
C SER A 71 15.09 -1.95 -1.42
N LYS A 72 15.30 -0.94 -2.27
CA LYS A 72 16.50 -0.07 -2.20
C LYS A 72 16.74 0.57 -0.84
N PRO A 73 15.72 1.11 -0.14
CA PRO A 73 15.90 1.69 1.18
C PRO A 73 15.99 0.66 2.31
N ALA A 74 15.70 -0.60 2.06
CA ALA A 74 15.64 -1.64 3.09
C ALA A 74 16.93 -1.83 3.91
N PRO A 75 18.15 -1.77 3.35
CA PRO A 75 19.39 -1.85 4.14
C PRO A 75 19.52 -0.75 5.18
N TYR A 76 18.93 0.42 4.92
CA TYR A 76 19.03 1.63 5.74
C TYR A 76 17.85 1.79 6.70
N ASN A 77 16.84 0.95 6.63
CA ASN A 77 15.71 0.97 7.55
C ASN A 77 15.88 -0.12 8.62
N PRO A 78 16.14 0.24 9.90
CA PRO A 78 16.34 -0.75 10.96
C PRO A 78 15.10 -1.60 11.25
N LYS A 79 13.93 -1.19 10.74
CA LYS A 79 12.65 -1.87 10.98
C LYS A 79 12.29 -2.88 9.89
N THR A 80 13.03 -2.98 8.79
CA THR A 80 12.76 -3.96 7.74
C THR A 80 13.11 -5.38 8.18
N ARG A 81 12.29 -6.33 7.76
CA ARG A 81 12.56 -7.77 7.90
C ARG A 81 13.68 -8.22 6.96
N TYR A 82 13.63 -7.80 5.70
CA TYR A 82 14.71 -8.03 4.74
C TYR A 82 15.65 -6.82 4.72
N LYS A 83 16.87 -7.01 5.23
CA LYS A 83 17.90 -5.96 5.38
C LYS A 83 18.76 -5.81 4.14
N LYS A 84 18.21 -5.99 2.95
CA LYS A 84 18.97 -5.90 1.69
C LYS A 84 18.12 -5.37 0.54
N ALA A 85 18.80 -4.76 -0.44
CA ALA A 85 18.24 -4.52 -1.75
C ALA A 85 18.34 -5.81 -2.59
N PHE A 86 17.31 -6.10 -3.37
CA PHE A 86 17.27 -7.28 -4.23
C PHE A 86 17.56 -6.91 -5.67
N THR A 87 18.19 -7.83 -6.39
CA THR A 87 18.39 -7.76 -7.84
C THR A 87 17.20 -8.41 -8.56
N LYS A 88 16.94 -8.01 -9.82
CA LYS A 88 15.91 -8.65 -10.64
C LYS A 88 16.12 -10.18 -10.76
N LYS A 89 17.38 -10.61 -10.92
CA LYS A 89 17.72 -12.02 -10.99
C LYS A 89 17.33 -12.79 -9.72
N GLU A 90 17.54 -12.20 -8.54
CA GLU A 90 17.15 -12.84 -7.28
C GLU A 90 15.63 -12.94 -7.16
N VAL A 91 14.91 -11.92 -7.59
CA VAL A 91 13.43 -11.91 -7.56
C VAL A 91 12.88 -13.00 -8.47
N LEU A 92 13.26 -13.02 -9.75
CA LEU A 92 12.80 -14.00 -10.74
C LEU A 92 13.26 -15.44 -10.46
N ASN A 93 14.35 -15.64 -9.72
CA ASN A 93 14.80 -16.96 -9.29
C ASN A 93 14.22 -17.38 -7.93
N SER A 94 13.45 -16.55 -7.26
CA SER A 94 12.77 -16.98 -6.04
C SER A 94 11.64 -17.96 -6.37
N PRO A 95 11.21 -18.81 -5.43
CA PRO A 95 10.19 -19.80 -5.71
C PRO A 95 8.92 -19.18 -6.31
N MET A 96 8.40 -19.80 -7.37
CA MET A 96 7.07 -19.46 -7.91
C MET A 96 6.03 -19.86 -6.88
N VAL A 97 5.19 -18.91 -6.45
CA VAL A 97 4.09 -19.16 -5.50
C VAL A 97 2.81 -19.44 -6.27
N CYS A 98 2.46 -18.58 -7.19
CA CYS A 98 1.34 -18.74 -8.11
C CYS A 98 1.62 -17.89 -9.36
N ASP A 99 1.70 -18.54 -10.54
CA ASP A 99 2.06 -17.88 -11.80
C ASP A 99 1.18 -16.63 -12.09
N PRO A 100 1.75 -15.41 -12.27
CA PRO A 100 3.16 -15.09 -12.51
C PRO A 100 3.96 -14.68 -11.27
N LEU A 101 3.41 -14.76 -10.05
CA LEU A 101 4.01 -14.23 -8.83
C LEU A 101 5.05 -15.16 -8.20
N HIS A 102 6.25 -14.65 -8.06
CA HIS A 102 7.32 -15.23 -7.27
C HIS A 102 7.25 -14.79 -5.80
N LEU A 103 7.90 -15.55 -4.91
CA LEU A 103 7.88 -15.31 -3.46
C LEU A 103 8.31 -13.89 -3.07
N LEU A 104 9.32 -13.33 -3.74
CA LEU A 104 9.81 -11.99 -3.45
C LEU A 104 8.93 -10.86 -4.02
N GLU A 105 7.95 -11.18 -4.84
CA GLU A 105 6.95 -10.24 -5.38
C GLU A 105 5.70 -10.14 -4.50
N ILE A 106 5.71 -10.85 -3.37
CA ILE A 106 4.65 -10.89 -2.37
C ILE A 106 5.19 -10.33 -1.05
N CYS A 107 4.33 -9.69 -0.27
CA CYS A 107 4.68 -9.18 1.04
C CYS A 107 5.21 -10.28 1.97
N ALA A 108 6.14 -9.91 2.83
CA ALA A 108 6.65 -10.82 3.84
C ALA A 108 5.73 -10.77 5.07
N THR A 109 5.23 -11.92 5.53
CA THR A 109 4.47 -12.00 6.80
C THR A 109 5.36 -11.57 7.96
N SER A 110 4.87 -10.71 8.85
CA SER A 110 5.60 -10.30 10.05
C SER A 110 4.67 -9.92 11.20
N ASP A 111 5.21 -10.00 12.42
CA ASP A 111 4.63 -9.36 13.59
C ASP A 111 5.04 -7.88 13.60
N GLY A 112 4.19 -7.02 14.16
CA GLY A 112 4.53 -5.61 14.29
C GLY A 112 3.49 -4.79 15.03
N ALA A 113 3.93 -3.62 15.48
CA ALA A 113 3.07 -2.65 16.14
C ALA A 113 3.48 -1.22 15.78
N GLY A 114 2.51 -0.32 15.77
CA GLY A 114 2.71 1.10 15.56
C GLY A 114 1.81 1.93 16.47
N ALA A 115 2.26 3.14 16.77
CA ALA A 115 1.49 4.12 17.52
C ALA A 115 1.72 5.51 16.97
N VAL A 116 0.67 6.32 16.89
CA VAL A 116 0.72 7.72 16.47
C VAL A 116 -0.02 8.57 17.50
N ILE A 117 0.63 9.62 17.97
CA ILE A 117 0.03 10.61 18.87
C ILE A 117 -0.44 11.80 18.03
N MET A 118 -1.68 12.20 18.23
CA MET A 118 -2.31 13.32 17.57
C MET A 118 -2.78 14.34 18.59
N CYS A 119 -2.59 15.62 18.31
CA CYS A 119 -3.11 16.71 19.13
C CYS A 119 -3.36 17.97 18.27
N SER A 120 -3.91 19.01 18.86
CA SER A 120 -4.04 20.30 18.18
C SER A 120 -2.65 20.85 17.81
N LEU A 121 -2.57 21.64 16.72
CA LEU A 121 -1.33 22.24 16.24
C LEU A 121 -0.65 23.08 17.32
N ASP A 122 -1.42 23.88 18.07
CA ASP A 122 -0.87 24.72 19.17
C ASP A 122 -0.25 23.88 20.29
N LYS A 123 -0.83 22.71 20.55
CA LYS A 123 -0.24 21.75 21.50
C LYS A 123 1.00 21.09 20.92
N ALA A 124 0.96 20.66 19.65
CA ALA A 124 2.11 20.05 18.98
C ALA A 124 3.35 20.94 18.98
N LYS A 125 3.20 22.25 18.75
CA LYS A 125 4.28 23.25 18.78
C LYS A 125 5.01 23.35 20.14
N LYS A 126 4.41 22.86 21.22
CA LYS A 126 5.06 22.80 22.55
C LYS A 126 6.04 21.62 22.68
N TYR A 127 5.96 20.64 21.77
CA TYR A 127 6.75 19.41 21.83
C TYR A 127 7.71 19.25 20.66
N THR A 128 7.45 19.95 19.54
CA THR A 128 8.29 19.87 18.33
C THR A 128 8.22 21.16 17.53
N ASP A 129 9.35 21.53 16.93
CA ASP A 129 9.46 22.59 15.93
C ASP A 129 9.06 22.12 14.51
N LYS A 130 8.85 20.80 14.35
CA LYS A 130 8.48 20.16 13.09
C LYS A 130 7.15 19.41 13.20
N PRO A 131 6.03 20.08 13.50
CA PRO A 131 4.74 19.42 13.55
C PRO A 131 4.28 19.00 12.14
N VAL A 132 3.73 17.79 12.02
CA VAL A 132 3.14 17.29 10.77
C VAL A 132 1.63 17.31 10.92
N LEU A 133 0.95 17.93 9.96
CA LEU A 133 -0.51 18.04 9.93
C LEU A 133 -1.12 16.78 9.30
N VAL A 134 -2.30 16.42 9.78
CA VAL A 134 -3.22 15.51 9.10
C VAL A 134 -4.19 16.39 8.31
N ASP A 135 -3.95 16.55 7.02
CA ASP A 135 -4.81 17.38 6.16
C ASP A 135 -6.14 16.67 5.86
N ALA A 136 -6.10 15.36 5.70
CA ALA A 136 -7.25 14.51 5.47
C ALA A 136 -7.00 13.06 5.89
N ALA A 137 -8.05 12.38 6.35
CA ALA A 137 -8.06 10.94 6.57
C ALA A 137 -9.47 10.40 6.24
N VAL A 138 -9.55 9.43 5.33
CA VAL A 138 -10.81 8.87 4.83
C VAL A 138 -10.72 7.36 4.74
N ILE A 139 -11.80 6.70 5.14
CA ILE A 139 -12.02 5.26 4.87
C ILE A 139 -13.00 5.15 3.72
N GLY A 140 -12.62 4.42 2.68
CA GLY A 140 -13.46 4.09 1.54
C GLY A 140 -14.04 2.69 1.70
N SER A 141 -15.32 2.54 1.38
CA SER A 141 -15.99 1.26 1.21
C SER A 141 -16.23 1.02 -0.28
N PRO A 142 -16.43 -0.24 -0.71
CA PRO A 142 -16.75 -0.55 -2.09
C PRO A 142 -18.04 0.12 -2.55
N THR A 143 -18.11 0.42 -3.82
CA THR A 143 -19.35 0.85 -4.46
C THR A 143 -20.25 -0.38 -4.65
N PHE A 144 -21.55 -0.23 -4.37
CA PHE A 144 -22.50 -1.34 -4.54
C PHE A 144 -22.43 -1.92 -5.96
N GLY A 145 -22.23 -3.22 -6.04
CA GLY A 145 -22.03 -3.95 -7.30
C GLY A 145 -20.56 -4.21 -7.63
N ASP A 146 -19.62 -3.64 -6.86
CA ASP A 146 -18.24 -4.10 -6.84
C ASP A 146 -18.11 -5.26 -5.84
N ASN A 147 -17.34 -6.26 -6.20
CA ASN A 147 -17.06 -7.37 -5.30
C ASN A 147 -15.83 -7.06 -4.48
N THR A 148 -15.99 -7.00 -3.18
CA THR A 148 -14.92 -6.74 -2.21
C THR A 148 -13.88 -7.82 -2.14
N ILE A 149 -14.31 -9.05 -2.43
CA ILE A 149 -13.39 -10.13 -2.69
C ILE A 149 -13.23 -10.18 -4.20
N PRO A 150 -12.03 -10.29 -4.71
CA PRO A 150 -11.74 -10.23 -6.15
C PRO A 150 -12.20 -11.47 -6.86
N LEU A 151 -13.44 -11.72 -6.76
CA LEU A 151 -14.21 -12.70 -7.52
C LEU A 151 -14.98 -12.02 -8.64
N THR A 152 -14.56 -10.81 -9.05
CA THR A 152 -15.17 -10.08 -10.16
C THR A 152 -15.24 -10.91 -11.44
N TYR A 153 -14.30 -11.82 -11.64
CA TYR A 153 -14.30 -12.77 -12.76
C TYR A 153 -15.04 -14.07 -12.47
N LEU A 154 -15.34 -14.41 -11.24
CA LEU A 154 -16.20 -15.54 -10.86
C LEU A 154 -17.64 -15.11 -10.62
N SER A 155 -17.86 -13.83 -10.40
CA SER A 155 -19.18 -13.24 -10.31
C SER A 155 -19.77 -13.08 -11.71
N ALA A 156 -20.99 -13.54 -11.90
CA ALA A 156 -21.77 -13.30 -13.12
C ALA A 156 -22.06 -11.79 -13.37
N TYR A 157 -21.59 -10.90 -12.48
CA TYR A 157 -21.88 -9.48 -12.52
C TYR A 157 -20.68 -8.60 -12.14
N PRO A 158 -19.73 -8.31 -13.03
CA PRO A 158 -19.24 -6.95 -13.04
C PRO A 158 -20.41 -6.10 -13.54
N LYS A 159 -21.01 -5.32 -12.67
CA LYS A 159 -22.00 -4.35 -13.11
C LYS A 159 -21.29 -3.44 -14.13
N PRO A 160 -21.79 -3.32 -15.36
CA PRO A 160 -21.13 -2.46 -16.34
C PRO A 160 -20.93 -1.05 -15.78
N GLY A 161 -19.71 -0.54 -15.86
CA GLY A 161 -19.36 0.80 -15.37
C GLY A 161 -18.93 0.88 -13.90
N VAL A 162 -18.94 -0.22 -13.14
CA VAL A 162 -18.30 -0.31 -11.83
C VAL A 162 -16.89 -0.85 -12.04
N GLY A 163 -15.88 -0.04 -11.74
CA GLY A 163 -14.47 -0.44 -11.83
C GLY A 163 -14.07 -1.36 -10.68
N ILE A 164 -12.88 -1.92 -10.76
CA ILE A 164 -12.25 -2.65 -9.65
C ILE A 164 -11.66 -1.67 -8.62
N LEU A 165 -11.43 -2.15 -7.39
CA LEU A 165 -10.83 -1.37 -6.29
C LEU A 165 -11.59 -0.08 -6.00
N THR A 166 -12.92 -0.12 -6.03
CA THR A 166 -13.75 1.08 -5.81
C THR A 166 -13.60 1.62 -4.39
N GLU A 167 -13.30 0.78 -3.39
CA GLU A 167 -12.97 1.20 -2.02
C GLU A 167 -11.70 2.07 -2.00
N SER A 168 -10.68 1.69 -2.76
CA SER A 168 -9.45 2.47 -2.90
C SER A 168 -9.70 3.80 -3.61
N ARG A 169 -10.41 3.75 -4.73
CA ARG A 169 -10.77 4.95 -5.49
C ARG A 169 -11.62 5.91 -4.65
N ASN A 170 -12.57 5.38 -3.86
CA ASN A 170 -13.41 6.18 -2.97
C ASN A 170 -12.59 6.83 -1.83
N ALA A 171 -11.68 6.07 -1.20
CA ALA A 171 -10.78 6.60 -0.16
C ALA A 171 -9.89 7.72 -0.70
N VAL A 172 -9.26 7.50 -1.84
CA VAL A 172 -8.35 8.46 -2.49
C VAL A 172 -9.11 9.71 -2.95
N ALA A 173 -10.23 9.56 -3.64
CA ALA A 173 -11.06 10.69 -4.03
C ALA A 173 -11.55 11.49 -2.81
N GLY A 174 -11.88 10.78 -1.71
CA GLY A 174 -12.29 11.38 -0.45
C GLY A 174 -11.20 12.24 0.18
N VAL A 175 -9.95 11.77 0.26
CA VAL A 175 -8.85 12.56 0.86
C VAL A 175 -8.48 13.76 0.01
N TYR A 176 -8.49 13.66 -1.32
CA TYR A 176 -8.27 14.81 -2.19
C TYR A 176 -9.39 15.85 -2.04
N LYS A 177 -10.64 15.40 -2.01
CA LYS A 177 -11.78 16.30 -1.77
C LYS A 177 -11.71 16.99 -0.40
N MET A 178 -11.38 16.23 0.66
CA MET A 178 -11.31 16.75 2.04
C MET A 178 -10.16 17.73 2.22
N SER A 179 -8.98 17.45 1.66
CA SER A 179 -7.80 18.30 1.78
C SER A 179 -7.77 19.47 0.79
N GLY A 180 -8.59 19.44 -0.26
CA GLY A 180 -8.52 20.39 -1.38
C GLY A 180 -7.28 20.21 -2.28
N ARG A 181 -6.53 19.12 -2.11
CA ARG A 181 -5.32 18.81 -2.89
C ARG A 181 -5.66 17.98 -4.13
N LYS A 182 -4.64 17.86 -5.00
CA LYS A 182 -4.66 17.07 -6.23
C LYS A 182 -3.48 16.09 -6.24
N PRO A 183 -3.47 15.06 -7.12
CA PRO A 183 -2.34 14.15 -7.24
C PRO A 183 -0.98 14.84 -7.46
N GLU A 184 -0.97 15.96 -8.19
CA GLU A 184 0.25 16.72 -8.49
C GLU A 184 0.85 17.42 -7.26
N ASP A 185 0.08 17.59 -6.20
CA ASP A 185 0.53 18.20 -4.94
C ASP A 185 1.26 17.21 -4.02
N ILE A 186 1.24 15.90 -4.36
CA ILE A 186 1.85 14.85 -3.54
C ILE A 186 3.34 14.70 -3.88
N ASP A 187 4.18 14.84 -2.88
CA ASP A 187 5.63 14.72 -3.00
C ASP A 187 6.17 13.31 -2.76
N ILE A 188 5.45 12.51 -1.95
CA ILE A 188 5.88 11.18 -1.51
C ILE A 188 4.67 10.31 -1.20
N ILE A 189 4.77 9.02 -1.52
CA ILE A 189 3.69 8.05 -1.32
C ILE A 189 4.19 6.83 -0.54
N GLU A 190 3.42 6.40 0.45
CA GLU A 190 3.47 5.07 1.05
C GLU A 190 2.16 4.34 0.70
N LEU A 191 2.27 3.21 0.03
CA LEU A 191 1.13 2.38 -0.39
C LEU A 191 1.34 0.91 0.00
N PRO A 192 0.26 0.10 0.06
CA PRO A 192 0.37 -1.29 0.44
C PRO A 192 0.78 -2.17 -0.75
N ASP A 193 2.07 -2.43 -0.89
CA ASP A 193 2.64 -3.34 -1.88
C ASP A 193 2.57 -4.80 -1.41
N ASN A 194 1.34 -5.28 -1.10
CA ASN A 194 1.10 -6.67 -0.70
C ASN A 194 1.56 -7.66 -1.77
N SER A 195 1.47 -7.27 -3.03
CA SER A 195 2.13 -7.89 -4.16
C SER A 195 2.53 -6.82 -5.18
N SER A 196 3.32 -7.19 -6.18
CA SER A 196 3.68 -6.28 -7.26
C SER A 196 2.45 -5.74 -8.01
N TRP A 197 1.36 -6.52 -8.11
CA TRP A 197 0.10 -6.04 -8.67
C TRP A 197 -0.51 -4.90 -7.84
N HIS A 198 -0.55 -5.05 -6.52
CA HIS A 198 -1.08 -4.02 -5.62
C HIS A 198 -0.33 -2.70 -5.76
N TYR A 199 1.01 -2.78 -5.90
CA TYR A 199 1.82 -1.59 -6.12
C TYR A 199 1.33 -0.77 -7.32
N PHE A 200 1.13 -1.41 -8.46
CA PHE A 200 0.67 -0.75 -9.68
C PHE A 200 -0.78 -0.26 -9.56
N ALA A 201 -1.66 -1.12 -9.12
CA ALA A 201 -3.09 -0.83 -9.03
C ALA A 201 -3.38 0.32 -8.06
N TYR A 202 -2.73 0.33 -6.91
CA TYR A 202 -2.91 1.40 -5.93
C TYR A 202 -2.21 2.70 -6.34
N LEU A 203 -1.06 2.62 -7.00
CA LEU A 203 -0.41 3.82 -7.52
C LEU A 203 -1.28 4.50 -8.59
N ASP A 204 -1.85 3.74 -9.52
CA ASP A 204 -2.80 4.28 -10.50
C ASP A 204 -4.04 4.90 -9.82
N CYS A 205 -4.55 4.27 -8.75
CA CYS A 205 -5.64 4.85 -7.95
C CYS A 205 -5.25 6.18 -7.31
N ILE A 206 -4.08 6.26 -6.68
CA ILE A 206 -3.58 7.46 -6.00
C ILE A 206 -3.36 8.60 -7.00
N LEU A 207 -2.82 8.29 -8.17
CA LEU A 207 -2.61 9.25 -9.23
C LEU A 207 -3.91 9.66 -9.95
N GLN A 208 -5.02 8.99 -9.65
CA GLN A 208 -6.28 9.12 -10.41
C GLN A 208 -6.06 8.92 -11.92
N ALA A 209 -5.10 8.07 -12.26
CA ALA A 209 -4.67 7.77 -13.60
C ALA A 209 -5.42 6.58 -14.20
N GLN A 210 -5.20 6.36 -15.49
CA GLN A 210 -5.61 5.13 -16.16
C GLN A 210 -4.65 4.00 -15.79
N ASP A 211 -5.15 2.78 -15.80
CA ASP A 211 -4.33 1.59 -15.56
C ASP A 211 -3.15 1.54 -16.56
N GLY A 212 -1.96 1.25 -16.03
CA GLY A 212 -0.72 1.20 -16.79
C GLY A 212 0.17 2.44 -16.69
N GLU A 213 -0.26 3.52 -16.04
CA GLU A 213 0.59 4.67 -15.82
C GLU A 213 1.69 4.37 -14.79
N ALA A 214 1.38 3.60 -13.77
CA ALA A 214 2.34 3.19 -12.74
C ALA A 214 3.52 2.40 -13.34
N GLU A 215 3.28 1.48 -14.29
CA GLU A 215 4.35 0.76 -14.99
C GLU A 215 5.24 1.70 -15.80
N LYS A 216 4.66 2.68 -16.48
CA LYS A 216 5.43 3.68 -17.26
C LYS A 216 6.34 4.49 -16.33
N MET A 217 5.83 4.91 -15.17
CA MET A 217 6.62 5.64 -14.18
C MET A 217 7.73 4.78 -13.58
N LEU A 218 7.45 3.50 -13.30
CA LEU A 218 8.46 2.54 -12.81
C LEU A 218 9.59 2.36 -13.84
N ARG A 219 9.25 2.10 -15.10
CA ARG A 219 10.21 1.92 -16.22
C ARG A 219 11.10 3.14 -16.43
N LYS A 220 10.57 4.35 -16.20
CA LYS A 220 11.31 5.62 -16.28
C LYS A 220 12.12 5.93 -15.01
N GLY A 221 11.97 5.16 -13.92
CA GLY A 221 12.61 5.41 -12.63
C GLY A 221 12.01 6.59 -11.87
N GLU A 222 10.83 7.08 -12.27
CA GLU A 222 10.19 8.24 -11.65
C GLU A 222 9.70 7.95 -10.23
N VAL A 223 9.48 6.68 -9.89
CA VAL A 223 9.00 6.20 -8.57
C VAL A 223 10.12 5.65 -7.69
N ASP A 224 11.38 5.90 -8.02
CA ASP A 224 12.51 5.48 -7.17
C ASP A 224 12.34 6.04 -5.75
N PRO A 225 12.42 5.21 -4.70
CA PRO A 225 12.08 5.61 -3.34
C PRO A 225 13.04 6.63 -2.73
N ILE A 226 14.21 6.87 -3.31
CA ILE A 226 15.21 7.81 -2.79
C ILE A 226 15.39 9.01 -3.71
N ASN A 227 15.47 8.78 -5.02
CA ASN A 227 15.84 9.79 -6.01
C ASN A 227 14.74 10.05 -7.06
N GLY A 228 13.59 9.39 -6.96
CA GLY A 228 12.51 9.52 -7.94
C GLY A 228 11.86 10.90 -7.94
N LYS A 229 11.23 11.23 -9.06
CA LYS A 229 10.36 12.41 -9.18
C LYS A 229 9.21 12.34 -8.17
N LEU A 230 8.60 11.16 -8.01
CA LEU A 230 7.58 10.83 -7.03
C LEU A 230 8.02 9.57 -6.27
N PRO A 231 8.77 9.71 -5.16
CA PRO A 231 9.21 8.57 -4.37
C PRO A 231 8.05 7.75 -3.81
N VAL A 232 8.10 6.44 -3.98
CA VAL A 232 7.06 5.50 -3.53
C VAL A 232 7.69 4.41 -2.67
N CYS A 233 7.06 4.05 -1.54
CA CYS A 233 7.51 3.02 -0.60
C CYS A 233 8.94 3.26 -0.07
N THR A 234 9.19 4.46 0.45
CA THR A 234 10.48 4.88 1.02
C THR A 234 10.85 4.12 2.29
N SER A 235 9.86 3.47 2.93
CA SER A 235 10.06 2.56 4.04
C SER A 235 10.77 1.26 3.63
N GLY A 236 10.68 0.87 2.37
CA GLY A 236 11.00 -0.46 1.85
C GLY A 236 9.77 -1.26 1.47
N GLY A 237 8.58 -0.69 1.65
CA GLY A 237 7.29 -1.31 1.41
C GLY A 237 7.02 -2.52 2.31
N LEU A 238 5.85 -3.12 2.18
CA LEU A 238 5.48 -4.35 2.88
C LEU A 238 6.34 -5.53 2.42
N GLY A 239 6.79 -5.48 1.16
CA GLY A 239 7.68 -6.47 0.61
C GLY A 239 9.02 -6.58 1.35
N SER A 240 9.50 -5.52 2.02
CA SER A 240 10.76 -5.54 2.79
C SER A 240 10.56 -5.36 4.28
N CYS A 241 9.66 -4.46 4.71
CA CYS A 241 9.32 -4.27 6.12
C CYS A 241 8.62 -5.50 6.70
N GLY A 242 7.82 -6.17 5.88
CA GLY A 242 6.89 -7.19 6.29
C GLY A 242 5.51 -6.59 6.55
N GLU A 243 4.51 -7.43 6.42
CA GLU A 243 3.11 -7.07 6.64
C GLU A 243 2.66 -7.56 8.01
N ALA A 244 2.44 -6.61 8.91
CA ALA A 244 1.66 -6.79 10.13
C ALA A 244 0.29 -6.14 9.85
N VAL A 245 -0.64 -6.92 9.35
CA VAL A 245 -1.87 -6.51 8.65
C VAL A 245 -2.56 -5.30 9.26
N VAL A 246 -2.84 -5.36 10.57
CA VAL A 246 -3.56 -4.29 11.29
C VAL A 246 -2.69 -3.05 11.50
N ALA A 247 -1.37 -3.20 11.60
CA ALA A 247 -0.44 -2.13 11.92
C ALA A 247 0.15 -1.41 10.68
N GLN A 248 -0.03 -1.96 9.48
CA GLN A 248 0.62 -1.47 8.26
C GLN A 248 0.36 0.02 7.97
N GLY A 249 -0.87 0.51 8.18
CA GLY A 249 -1.20 1.92 7.98
C GLY A 249 -0.41 2.86 8.90
N LEU A 250 -0.14 2.43 10.14
CA LEU A 250 0.67 3.22 11.07
C LEU A 250 2.16 3.19 10.70
N PHE A 251 2.65 2.11 10.07
CA PHE A 251 4.02 2.08 9.54
C PHE A 251 4.20 3.10 8.41
N GLN A 252 3.21 3.20 7.52
CA GLN A 252 3.21 4.18 6.42
C GLN A 252 3.19 5.61 6.96
N ILE A 253 2.32 5.91 7.92
CA ILE A 253 2.26 7.23 8.56
C ILE A 253 3.59 7.55 9.28
N TYR A 254 4.17 6.58 10.00
CA TYR A 254 5.46 6.74 10.66
C TYR A 254 6.56 7.12 9.65
N GLU A 255 6.63 6.41 8.53
CA GLU A 255 7.63 6.70 7.49
C GLU A 255 7.43 8.10 6.89
N LEU A 256 6.19 8.45 6.52
CA LEU A 256 5.91 9.80 6.00
C LEU A 256 6.31 10.90 6.98
N VAL A 257 6.01 10.73 8.27
CA VAL A 257 6.41 11.70 9.30
C VAL A 257 7.94 11.83 9.37
N LYS A 258 8.68 10.71 9.32
CA LYS A 258 10.15 10.72 9.29
C LYS A 258 10.70 11.44 8.06
N GLN A 259 10.16 11.14 6.90
CA GLN A 259 10.57 11.75 5.64
C GLN A 259 10.26 13.25 5.60
N LEU A 260 9.04 13.65 5.97
CA LEU A 260 8.65 15.06 6.03
C LEU A 260 9.51 15.87 7.01
N ARG A 261 9.93 15.30 8.13
CA ARG A 261 10.80 15.95 9.12
C ARG A 261 12.28 15.99 8.72
N GLY A 262 12.69 15.25 7.70
CA GLY A 262 14.09 15.07 7.34
C GLY A 262 14.84 14.15 8.32
N GLU A 263 14.14 13.23 8.97
CA GLU A 263 14.66 12.33 10.02
C GLU A 263 14.79 10.88 9.54
N ALA A 264 14.71 10.62 8.24
CA ALA A 264 14.74 9.26 7.71
C ALA A 264 16.17 8.69 7.54
N GLY A 265 17.23 9.45 7.88
CA GLY A 265 18.62 9.00 7.79
C GLY A 265 19.05 8.74 6.34
N GLU A 266 19.74 7.62 6.10
CA GLU A 266 20.29 7.30 4.78
C GLU A 266 19.22 7.05 3.71
N ARG A 267 17.97 6.68 4.11
CA ARG A 267 16.83 6.54 3.20
C ARG A 267 16.08 7.84 2.95
N GLN A 268 16.55 8.96 3.49
CA GLN A 268 15.92 10.27 3.27
C GLN A 268 15.87 10.61 1.79
N VAL A 269 14.68 10.92 1.30
CA VAL A 269 14.46 11.42 -0.07
C VAL A 269 15.26 12.68 -0.32
N LYS A 270 15.90 12.79 -1.49
CA LYS A 270 16.86 13.83 -1.84
C LYS A 270 16.23 15.16 -2.31
N LYS A 271 14.91 15.28 -2.24
CA LYS A 271 14.20 16.53 -2.60
C LYS A 271 13.47 17.12 -1.39
N ASP A 272 13.04 18.37 -1.50
CA ASP A 272 12.17 19.00 -0.51
C ASP A 272 10.78 18.35 -0.56
N LEU A 273 10.34 17.82 0.58
CA LEU A 273 9.05 17.15 0.73
C LEU A 273 8.12 18.04 1.57
N LYS A 274 6.94 18.32 1.08
CA LYS A 274 5.91 19.11 1.78
C LYS A 274 4.66 18.30 2.10
N VAL A 275 4.29 17.40 1.21
CA VAL A 275 3.03 16.65 1.28
C VAL A 275 3.28 15.18 1.02
N GLY A 276 2.79 14.32 1.89
CA GLY A 276 2.84 12.87 1.74
C GLY A 276 1.45 12.26 1.78
N LEU A 277 1.24 11.19 1.00
CA LEU A 277 0.04 10.39 1.02
C LEU A 277 0.35 8.97 1.46
N ALA A 278 -0.37 8.49 2.47
CA ALA A 278 -0.42 7.09 2.87
C ALA A 278 -1.75 6.48 2.43
N GLN A 279 -1.70 5.29 1.87
CA GLN A 279 -2.86 4.47 1.59
C GLN A 279 -2.66 3.10 2.21
N THR A 280 -3.70 2.52 2.79
CA THR A 280 -3.65 1.17 3.32
C THR A 280 -4.87 0.38 2.91
N TYR A 281 -4.66 -0.91 2.67
CA TYR A 281 -5.71 -1.87 2.34
C TYR A 281 -6.12 -2.61 3.61
N GLY A 282 -7.40 -2.69 3.85
CA GLY A 282 -7.97 -3.47 4.95
C GLY A 282 -8.57 -4.78 4.45
N TYR A 283 -8.45 -5.82 5.27
CA TYR A 283 -9.10 -7.09 5.01
C TYR A 283 -10.61 -6.90 4.86
N ALA A 284 -11.24 -7.65 3.97
CA ALA A 284 -12.68 -7.59 3.67
C ALA A 284 -13.15 -6.28 3.00
N GLY A 285 -12.31 -5.64 2.18
CA GLY A 285 -12.77 -4.67 1.21
C GLY A 285 -13.03 -3.28 1.76
N ASN A 286 -12.25 -2.82 2.70
CA ASN A 286 -12.13 -1.40 2.98
C ASN A 286 -10.73 -0.91 2.62
N ASN A 287 -10.60 0.38 2.42
CA ASN A 287 -9.33 1.04 2.16
C ASN A 287 -9.29 2.36 2.92
N ALA A 288 -8.14 2.74 3.42
CA ALA A 288 -7.98 4.03 4.06
C ALA A 288 -6.88 4.83 3.37
N ALA A 289 -7.08 6.12 3.23
CA ALA A 289 -6.08 7.06 2.76
C ALA A 289 -5.93 8.23 3.72
N CYS A 290 -4.71 8.75 3.83
CA CYS A 290 -4.37 9.87 4.67
C CYS A 290 -3.39 10.79 3.95
N ILE A 291 -3.63 12.10 4.00
CA ILE A 291 -2.70 13.11 3.49
C ILE A 291 -2.10 13.85 4.69
N LEU A 292 -0.78 13.90 4.71
CA LEU A 292 0.04 14.58 5.71
C LEU A 292 0.80 15.72 5.08
N SER A 293 0.98 16.83 5.81
CA SER A 293 1.79 17.94 5.33
C SER A 293 2.62 18.58 6.44
N ARG A 294 3.67 19.32 6.03
CA ARG A 294 4.46 20.15 6.95
C ARG A 294 3.66 21.34 7.45
N ALA A 295 3.89 21.72 8.71
CA ALA A 295 3.30 22.91 9.32
C ALA A 295 4.34 24.04 9.56
N TRP A 296 5.54 23.95 8.96
CA TRP A 296 6.64 24.91 9.09
C TRP A 296 7.23 25.29 7.73
#